data_df43687939d7d5b664a0efacd3eb9ad4
#
_entry.id   df43687939d7d5b664a0efacd3eb9ad4
#
_cell.length_a   1.000
_cell.length_b   1.000
_cell.length_c   1.000
_cell.angle_alpha   90.00
_cell.angle_beta   90.00
_cell.angle_gamma   90.00
#
_symmetry.space_group_name_H-M   'P 1'
#
loop_
_entity.id
_entity.type
_entity.pdbx_description
1 polymer ?
#
loop_
_entity_poly.entity_id
_entity_poly.type
_entity_poly.pdbx_seq_one_letter_code
_entity_poly.pdbx_strand_id
1 'polypeptide(L)'
;MRLIKNVQFIFSVFWTFRFYAIAVTLASVFWDSTLIKPFRVFVVLVHEVNHALMALATGGEVLEIRTFWDESGHAVTSGGIVTLICSAGYVGSALWGALMIYSNKYKILQRIVLMLVGVTCAVMSLFFGSVATLDFFFGIGVGMLIAFIALISTKCARICSVWIGTILCLYSLHDFSTDLLYMPEETDAGILAMHY
;
A
#
# COMPACT_ATOMS: atom_id res chain seq x y z
N MET A 1 6.17 -23.52 37.62
CA MET A 1 6.96 -22.31 37.35
C MET A 1 7.18 -22.06 35.84
N ARG A 2 7.55 -23.05 35.01
CA ARG A 2 7.74 -22.92 33.57
C ARG A 2 6.46 -22.59 32.80
N LEU A 3 5.32 -23.17 33.15
CA LEU A 3 4.02 -22.95 32.51
C LEU A 3 3.54 -21.50 32.67
N ILE A 4 3.68 -20.93 33.87
CA ILE A 4 3.30 -19.56 34.19
C ILE A 4 4.13 -18.55 33.37
N LYS A 5 5.44 -18.78 33.24
CA LYS A 5 6.32 -17.95 32.39
C LYS A 5 5.92 -17.99 30.92
N ASN A 6 5.53 -19.15 30.39
CA ASN A 6 5.07 -19.29 29.03
C ASN A 6 3.74 -18.56 28.79
N VAL A 7 2.80 -18.65 29.72
CA VAL A 7 1.52 -17.92 29.66
C VAL A 7 1.75 -16.40 29.70
N GLN A 8 2.62 -15.93 30.60
CA GLN A 8 2.96 -14.51 30.68
C GLN A 8 3.65 -14.01 29.40
N PHE A 9 4.53 -14.81 28.82
CA PHE A 9 5.18 -14.50 27.55
C PHE A 9 4.15 -14.39 26.42
N ILE A 10 3.26 -15.37 26.25
CA ILE A 10 2.20 -15.38 25.23
C ILE A 10 1.30 -14.14 25.41
N PHE A 11 0.89 -13.85 26.65
CA PHE A 11 0.08 -12.67 26.93
C PHE A 11 0.79 -11.36 26.59
N SER A 12 2.09 -11.24 26.88
CA SER A 12 2.87 -10.05 26.55
C SER A 12 3.03 -9.86 25.05
N VAL A 13 3.23 -10.95 24.29
CA VAL A 13 3.27 -10.92 22.82
C VAL A 13 1.92 -10.48 22.26
N PHE A 14 0.83 -11.13 22.70
CA PHE A 14 -0.52 -10.74 22.27
C PHE A 14 -0.83 -9.27 22.60
N TRP A 15 -0.48 -8.81 23.79
CA TRP A 15 -0.70 -7.41 24.19
C TRP A 15 0.11 -6.42 23.35
N THR A 16 1.31 -6.80 22.92
CA THR A 16 2.16 -5.99 22.04
C THR A 16 1.58 -5.87 20.64
N PHE A 17 1.05 -6.97 20.10
CA PHE A 17 0.54 -7.04 18.73
C PHE A 17 -0.98 -6.83 18.60
N ARG A 18 -1.69 -6.54 19.71
CA ARG A 18 -3.16 -6.42 19.71
C ARG A 18 -3.72 -5.46 18.65
N PHE A 19 -3.05 -4.34 18.37
CA PHE A 19 -3.52 -3.39 17.36
C PHE A 19 -3.41 -3.95 15.95
N TYR A 20 -2.38 -4.72 15.67
CA TYR A 20 -2.24 -5.42 14.39
C TYR A 20 -3.27 -6.55 14.25
N ALA A 21 -3.47 -7.33 15.31
CA ALA A 21 -4.50 -8.36 15.32
C ALA A 21 -5.90 -7.77 15.10
N ILE A 22 -6.23 -6.65 15.74
CA ILE A 22 -7.48 -5.92 15.54
C ILE A 22 -7.57 -5.41 14.08
N ALA A 23 -6.50 -4.81 13.55
CA ALA A 23 -6.48 -4.30 12.18
C ALA A 23 -6.69 -5.43 11.16
N VAL A 24 -5.99 -6.57 11.31
CA VAL A 24 -6.16 -7.75 10.45
C VAL A 24 -7.59 -8.28 10.53
N THR A 25 -8.13 -8.46 11.75
CA THR A 25 -9.48 -8.97 11.96
C THR A 25 -10.53 -8.05 11.33
N LEU A 26 -10.44 -6.74 11.60
CA LEU A 26 -11.38 -5.77 11.04
C LEU A 26 -11.26 -5.69 9.52
N ALA A 27 -10.04 -5.67 8.98
CA ALA A 27 -9.83 -5.69 7.53
C ALA A 27 -10.44 -6.94 6.89
N SER A 28 -10.22 -8.13 7.47
CA SER A 28 -10.75 -9.38 6.94
C SER A 28 -12.27 -9.52 7.06
N VAL A 29 -12.85 -9.13 8.22
CA VAL A 29 -14.31 -9.24 8.46
C VAL A 29 -15.09 -8.24 7.61
N PHE A 30 -14.57 -7.02 7.46
CA PHE A 30 -15.25 -5.96 6.71
C PHE A 30 -14.69 -5.75 5.31
N TRP A 31 -13.94 -6.73 4.78
CA TRP A 31 -13.24 -6.60 3.49
C TRP A 31 -14.16 -6.10 2.37
N ASP A 32 -15.35 -6.69 2.22
CA ASP A 32 -16.29 -6.34 1.17
C ASP A 32 -17.19 -5.15 1.51
N SER A 33 -16.98 -4.51 2.67
CA SER A 33 -17.80 -3.38 3.07
C SER A 33 -17.38 -2.09 2.37
N THR A 34 -18.37 -1.22 2.08
CA THR A 34 -18.15 0.12 1.53
C THR A 34 -17.28 0.99 2.45
N LEU A 35 -17.21 0.68 3.75
CA LEU A 35 -16.40 1.42 4.71
C LEU A 35 -14.90 1.25 4.48
N ILE A 36 -14.47 0.06 4.06
CA ILE A 36 -13.05 -0.24 3.79
C ILE A 36 -12.67 0.13 2.36
N LYS A 37 -13.62 0.27 1.46
CA LYS A 37 -13.39 0.57 0.05
C LYS A 37 -12.43 1.75 -0.21
N PRO A 38 -12.50 2.92 0.46
CA PRO A 38 -11.54 3.98 0.25
C PRO A 38 -10.08 3.57 0.58
N PHE A 39 -9.90 2.68 1.54
CA PHE A 39 -8.56 2.16 1.87
C PHE A 39 -8.06 1.20 0.80
N ARG A 40 -8.93 0.35 0.23
CA ARG A 40 -8.55 -0.53 -0.89
C ARG A 40 -8.20 0.28 -2.13
N VAL A 41 -9.00 1.29 -2.49
CA VAL A 41 -8.67 2.22 -3.59
C VAL A 41 -7.33 2.94 -3.34
N PHE A 42 -7.04 3.34 -2.11
CA PHE A 42 -5.74 3.92 -1.77
C PHE A 42 -4.59 2.91 -1.91
N VAL A 43 -4.81 1.64 -1.57
CA VAL A 43 -3.80 0.59 -1.74
C VAL A 43 -3.53 0.31 -3.22
N VAL A 44 -4.57 0.30 -4.06
CA VAL A 44 -4.41 0.24 -5.52
C VAL A 44 -3.59 1.43 -6.02
N LEU A 45 -3.86 2.65 -5.55
CA LEU A 45 -3.04 3.81 -5.89
C LEU A 45 -1.56 3.62 -5.51
N VAL A 46 -1.26 3.08 -4.31
CA VAL A 46 0.12 2.79 -3.90
C VAL A 46 0.75 1.75 -4.83
N HIS A 47 -0.01 0.75 -5.26
CA HIS A 47 0.43 -0.28 -6.21
C HIS A 47 0.83 0.37 -7.54
N GLU A 48 -0.03 1.18 -8.15
CA GLU A 48 0.24 1.88 -9.43
C GLU A 48 1.41 2.87 -9.31
N VAL A 49 1.50 3.56 -8.18
CA VAL A 49 2.64 4.47 -7.90
C VAL A 49 3.96 3.69 -7.84
N ASN A 50 3.98 2.45 -7.35
CA ASN A 50 5.20 1.64 -7.33
C ASN A 50 5.64 1.22 -8.73
N HIS A 51 4.71 0.89 -9.64
CA HIS A 51 5.04 0.67 -11.07
C HIS A 51 5.67 1.91 -11.68
N ALA A 52 5.06 3.06 -11.47
CA ALA A 52 5.55 4.33 -12.00
C ALA A 52 6.93 4.69 -11.43
N LEU A 53 7.15 4.53 -10.13
CA LEU A 53 8.46 4.76 -9.51
C LEU A 53 9.53 3.83 -10.06
N MET A 54 9.21 2.57 -10.30
CA MET A 54 10.16 1.60 -10.85
C MET A 54 10.45 1.89 -12.32
N ALA A 55 9.46 2.32 -13.12
CA ALA A 55 9.68 2.79 -14.47
C ALA A 55 10.70 3.94 -14.49
N LEU A 56 10.49 4.99 -13.69
CA LEU A 56 11.41 6.11 -13.57
C LEU A 56 12.80 5.66 -13.08
N ALA A 57 12.87 4.78 -12.09
CA ALA A 57 14.13 4.28 -11.53
C ALA A 57 14.94 3.44 -12.52
N THR A 58 14.28 2.82 -13.51
CA THR A 58 14.91 1.98 -14.55
C THR A 58 15.10 2.71 -15.88
N GLY A 59 14.91 4.04 -15.91
CA GLY A 59 15.13 4.87 -17.08
C GLY A 59 13.97 4.91 -18.07
N GLY A 60 12.79 4.51 -17.66
CA GLY A 60 11.54 4.66 -18.40
C GLY A 60 10.85 5.99 -18.10
N GLU A 61 9.69 6.17 -18.73
CA GLU A 61 8.81 7.33 -18.57
C GLU A 61 7.44 6.87 -18.07
N VAL A 62 6.78 7.73 -17.29
CA VAL A 62 5.40 7.54 -16.83
C VAL A 62 4.50 8.45 -17.65
N LEU A 63 3.51 7.86 -18.30
CA LEU A 63 2.56 8.59 -19.14
C LEU A 63 1.29 8.92 -18.38
N GLU A 64 0.75 7.97 -17.60
CA GLU A 64 -0.47 8.15 -16.84
C GLU A 64 -0.53 7.20 -15.64
N ILE A 65 -1.14 7.63 -14.54
CA ILE A 65 -1.54 6.80 -13.40
C ILE A 65 -3.04 7.01 -13.18
N ARG A 66 -3.81 5.91 -13.17
CA ARG A 66 -5.24 5.92 -12.89
C ARG A 66 -5.59 4.93 -11.80
N THR A 67 -6.58 5.30 -11.02
CA THR A 67 -7.16 4.44 -9.99
C THR A 67 -8.65 4.65 -9.97
N PHE A 68 -9.44 3.60 -10.06
CA PHE A 68 -10.88 3.68 -10.16
C PHE A 68 -11.56 3.29 -8.85
N TRP A 69 -12.80 3.74 -8.70
CA TRP A 69 -13.57 3.43 -7.49
C TRP A 69 -14.01 1.97 -7.40
N ASP A 70 -13.97 1.22 -8.49
CA ASP A 70 -14.19 -0.24 -8.54
C ASP A 70 -12.97 -1.06 -8.10
N GLU A 71 -11.89 -0.38 -7.63
CA GLU A 71 -10.65 -0.98 -7.15
C GLU A 71 -9.74 -1.52 -8.26
N SER A 72 -10.00 -1.11 -9.48
CA SER A 72 -9.05 -1.27 -10.60
C SER A 72 -8.10 -0.08 -10.68
N GLY A 73 -6.95 -0.29 -11.29
CA GLY A 73 -5.97 0.76 -11.56
C GLY A 73 -5.06 0.38 -12.72
N HIS A 74 -4.32 1.35 -13.22
CA HIS A 74 -3.22 1.11 -14.14
C HIS A 74 -2.20 2.25 -14.12
N ALA A 75 -0.95 1.91 -14.33
CA ALA A 75 0.13 2.84 -14.61
C ALA A 75 0.63 2.60 -16.04
N VAL A 76 0.42 3.57 -16.92
CA VAL A 76 0.93 3.51 -18.29
C VAL A 76 2.35 4.03 -18.31
N THR A 77 3.29 3.16 -18.68
CA THR A 77 4.72 3.47 -18.71
C THR A 77 5.33 3.15 -20.07
N SER A 78 6.43 3.77 -20.42
CA SER A 78 7.18 3.52 -21.66
C SER A 78 8.66 3.36 -21.33
N GLY A 79 9.29 2.31 -21.86
CA GLY A 79 10.69 1.99 -21.53
C GLY A 79 10.85 1.41 -20.14
N GLY A 80 12.10 1.45 -19.63
CA GLY A 80 12.46 0.83 -18.36
C GLY A 80 12.60 -0.70 -18.45
N ILE A 81 12.74 -1.37 -17.28
CA ILE A 81 12.89 -2.83 -17.18
C ILE A 81 11.55 -3.45 -16.81
N VAL A 82 10.84 -4.03 -17.79
CA VAL A 82 9.48 -4.57 -17.66
C VAL A 82 9.33 -5.51 -16.46
N THR A 83 10.27 -6.46 -16.27
CA THR A 83 10.21 -7.40 -15.14
C THR A 83 10.21 -6.69 -13.78
N LEU A 84 11.02 -5.65 -13.63
CA LEU A 84 11.06 -4.89 -12.39
C LEU A 84 9.81 -4.03 -12.22
N ILE A 85 9.32 -3.45 -13.31
CA ILE A 85 8.10 -2.63 -13.31
C ILE A 85 6.91 -3.47 -12.88
N CYS A 86 6.63 -4.59 -13.57
CA CYS A 86 5.50 -5.47 -13.22
C CYS A 86 5.59 -6.05 -11.80
N SER A 87 6.80 -6.37 -11.31
CA SER A 87 6.96 -6.86 -9.94
C SER A 87 6.79 -5.77 -8.89
N ALA A 88 6.99 -4.50 -9.26
CA ALA A 88 7.08 -3.38 -8.32
C ALA A 88 5.75 -3.09 -7.62
N GLY A 89 4.62 -3.31 -8.25
CA GLY A 89 3.31 -3.13 -7.64
C GLY A 89 3.16 -3.97 -6.38
N TYR A 90 3.31 -5.29 -6.50
CA TYR A 90 3.18 -6.22 -5.37
C TYR A 90 4.30 -6.07 -4.35
N VAL A 91 5.55 -6.13 -4.81
CA VAL A 91 6.72 -6.07 -3.92
C VAL A 91 6.82 -4.72 -3.25
N GLY A 92 6.59 -3.63 -3.97
CA GLY A 92 6.63 -2.28 -3.44
C GLY A 92 5.54 -2.04 -2.40
N SER A 93 4.31 -2.47 -2.66
CA SER A 93 3.21 -2.36 -1.70
C SER A 93 3.47 -3.17 -0.43
N ALA A 94 3.97 -4.41 -0.56
CA ALA A 94 4.37 -5.24 0.58
C ALA A 94 5.51 -4.59 1.38
N LEU A 95 6.52 -4.03 0.71
CA LEU A 95 7.64 -3.34 1.36
C LEU A 95 7.19 -2.09 2.10
N TRP A 96 6.33 -1.24 1.51
CA TRP A 96 5.77 -0.09 2.20
C TRP A 96 4.95 -0.50 3.42
N GLY A 97 4.12 -1.54 3.30
CA GLY A 97 3.35 -2.09 4.40
C GLY A 97 4.25 -2.60 5.54
N ALA A 98 5.25 -3.41 5.22
CA ALA A 98 6.22 -3.92 6.19
C ALA A 98 7.03 -2.80 6.86
N LEU A 99 7.46 -1.79 6.09
CA LEU A 99 8.19 -0.63 6.60
C LEU A 99 7.33 0.22 7.53
N MET A 100 6.06 0.43 7.22
CA MET A 100 5.09 1.09 8.09
C MET A 100 4.94 0.35 9.42
N ILE A 101 4.76 -0.98 9.38
CA ILE A 101 4.64 -1.84 10.58
C ILE A 101 5.93 -1.76 11.40
N TYR A 102 7.09 -1.93 10.79
CA TYR A 102 8.38 -1.89 11.47
C TYR A 102 8.66 -0.53 12.09
N SER A 103 8.37 0.56 11.37
CA SER A 103 8.64 1.94 11.79
C SER A 103 7.90 2.33 13.08
N ASN A 104 6.81 1.64 13.41
CA ASN A 104 6.03 1.92 14.62
C ASN A 104 6.81 1.71 15.94
N LYS A 105 7.99 1.09 15.89
CA LYS A 105 8.91 1.00 17.03
C LYS A 105 9.50 2.38 17.40
N TYR A 106 9.61 3.29 16.41
CA TYR A 106 10.30 4.56 16.55
C TYR A 106 9.40 5.72 16.15
N LYS A 107 9.06 6.61 17.08
CA LYS A 107 8.11 7.73 16.88
C LYS A 107 8.45 8.62 15.69
N ILE A 108 9.72 8.89 15.45
CA ILE A 108 10.18 9.74 14.35
C ILE A 108 10.10 8.97 13.04
N LEU A 109 10.61 7.74 13.02
CA LEU A 109 10.63 6.92 11.81
C LEU A 109 9.22 6.64 11.28
N GLN A 110 8.26 6.30 12.14
CA GLN A 110 6.87 6.08 11.72
C GLN A 110 6.25 7.31 11.04
N ARG A 111 6.56 8.52 11.54
CA ARG A 111 6.08 9.77 10.95
C ARG A 111 6.72 10.03 9.61
N ILE A 112 8.03 9.80 9.50
CA ILE A 112 8.77 9.95 8.24
C ILE A 112 8.22 8.98 7.18
N VAL A 113 8.07 7.70 7.51
CA VAL A 113 7.58 6.69 6.57
C VAL A 113 6.16 7.01 6.12
N LEU A 114 5.26 7.34 7.05
CA LEU A 114 3.88 7.70 6.72
C LEU A 114 3.83 8.97 5.85
N MET A 115 4.65 9.98 6.16
CA MET A 115 4.76 11.20 5.37
C MET A 115 5.28 10.92 3.97
N LEU A 116 6.32 10.08 3.84
CA LEU A 116 6.86 9.70 2.53
C LEU A 116 5.81 9.04 1.65
N VAL A 117 5.05 8.07 2.17
CA VAL A 117 3.97 7.42 1.40
C VAL A 117 2.92 8.44 0.98
N GLY A 118 2.44 9.28 1.91
CA GLY A 118 1.44 10.30 1.58
C GLY A 118 1.93 11.31 0.54
N VAL A 119 3.13 11.85 0.72
CA VAL A 119 3.73 12.82 -0.23
C VAL A 119 3.97 12.17 -1.60
N THR A 120 4.51 10.95 -1.63
CA THR A 120 4.76 10.26 -2.90
C THR A 120 3.47 10.04 -3.67
N CYS A 121 2.40 9.54 -3.03
CA CYS A 121 1.10 9.36 -3.67
C CYS A 121 0.54 10.70 -4.18
N ALA A 122 0.58 11.77 -3.37
CA ALA A 122 0.10 13.08 -3.78
C ALA A 122 0.88 13.65 -4.97
N VAL A 123 2.21 13.56 -4.94
CA VAL A 123 3.09 14.05 -6.01
C VAL A 123 2.88 13.26 -7.29
N MET A 124 2.85 11.93 -7.22
CA MET A 124 2.65 11.08 -8.40
C MET A 124 1.27 11.29 -9.02
N SER A 125 0.22 11.43 -8.21
CA SER A 125 -1.11 11.79 -8.70
C SER A 125 -1.15 13.19 -9.33
N LEU A 126 -0.41 14.15 -8.78
CA LEU A 126 -0.36 15.52 -9.31
C LEU A 126 0.31 15.58 -10.69
N PHE A 127 1.42 14.84 -10.89
CA PHE A 127 2.20 14.91 -12.12
C PHE A 127 1.70 13.95 -13.21
N PHE A 128 1.15 12.81 -12.83
CA PHE A 128 0.80 11.72 -13.75
C PHE A 128 -0.66 11.30 -13.70
N GLY A 129 -1.46 11.86 -12.76
CA GLY A 129 -2.90 11.64 -12.72
C GLY A 129 -3.61 12.43 -13.83
N SER A 130 -4.72 11.89 -14.34
CA SER A 130 -5.55 12.56 -15.32
C SER A 130 -6.30 13.73 -14.69
N VAL A 131 -6.01 14.94 -15.14
CA VAL A 131 -6.53 16.19 -14.55
C VAL A 131 -8.06 16.21 -14.58
N ALA A 132 -8.66 16.70 -13.48
CA ALA A 132 -10.11 16.84 -13.29
C ALA A 132 -10.90 15.52 -13.13
N THR A 133 -10.24 14.39 -12.91
CA THR A 133 -10.89 13.12 -12.56
C THR A 133 -11.00 12.95 -11.04
N LEU A 134 -11.93 12.10 -10.59
CA LEU A 134 -12.13 11.85 -9.16
C LEU A 134 -10.89 11.19 -8.52
N ASP A 135 -10.23 10.30 -9.23
CA ASP A 135 -8.99 9.63 -8.81
C ASP A 135 -7.82 10.61 -8.64
N PHE A 136 -7.71 11.62 -9.52
CA PHE A 136 -6.73 12.70 -9.38
C PHE A 136 -6.89 13.45 -8.04
N PHE A 137 -8.12 13.91 -7.76
CA PHE A 137 -8.37 14.60 -6.48
C PHE A 137 -8.29 13.68 -5.27
N PHE A 138 -8.67 12.42 -5.42
CA PHE A 138 -8.55 11.41 -4.36
C PHE A 138 -7.09 11.18 -4.00
N GLY A 139 -6.21 10.95 -4.98
CA GLY A 139 -4.80 10.68 -4.76
C GLY A 139 -4.08 11.84 -4.08
N ILE A 140 -4.31 13.08 -4.56
CA ILE A 140 -3.76 14.28 -3.94
C ILE A 140 -4.34 14.48 -2.54
N GLY A 141 -5.66 14.42 -2.38
CA GLY A 141 -6.34 14.71 -1.12
C GLY A 141 -5.99 13.71 -0.03
N VAL A 142 -6.04 12.42 -0.31
CA VAL A 142 -5.70 11.36 0.66
C VAL A 142 -4.20 11.37 0.95
N GLY A 143 -3.35 11.52 -0.07
CA GLY A 143 -1.91 11.63 0.13
C GLY A 143 -1.52 12.80 1.04
N MET A 144 -2.07 13.99 0.78
CA MET A 144 -1.85 15.16 1.63
C MET A 144 -2.43 15.00 3.05
N LEU A 145 -3.60 14.38 3.19
CA LEU A 145 -4.20 14.08 4.49
C LEU A 145 -3.30 13.17 5.32
N ILE A 146 -2.77 12.11 4.73
CA ILE A 146 -1.85 11.17 5.38
C ILE A 146 -0.56 11.90 5.79
N ALA A 147 0.01 12.71 4.92
CA ALA A 147 1.20 13.52 5.22
C ALA A 147 0.93 14.52 6.35
N PHE A 148 -0.22 15.17 6.35
CA PHE A 148 -0.64 16.09 7.41
C PHE A 148 -0.82 15.37 8.76
N ILE A 149 -1.47 14.21 8.79
CA ILE A 149 -1.59 13.38 10.01
C ILE A 149 -0.20 13.02 10.56
N ALA A 150 0.75 12.68 9.69
CA ALA A 150 2.12 12.39 10.07
C ALA A 150 2.80 13.60 10.74
N LEU A 151 2.47 14.82 10.34
CA LEU A 151 3.05 16.05 10.90
C LEU A 151 2.46 16.43 12.26
N ILE A 152 1.14 16.29 12.43
CA ILE A 152 0.45 16.87 13.60
C ILE A 152 0.36 15.94 14.80
N SER A 153 0.28 14.61 14.61
CA SER A 153 -0.01 13.70 15.72
C SER A 153 0.70 12.35 15.60
N THR A 154 1.61 12.11 16.54
CA THR A 154 2.30 10.80 16.64
C THR A 154 1.32 9.65 16.93
N LYS A 155 0.23 9.91 17.70
CA LYS A 155 -0.77 8.87 18.01
C LYS A 155 -1.59 8.51 16.77
N CYS A 156 -2.08 9.53 16.05
CA CYS A 156 -2.83 9.31 14.80
C CYS A 156 -1.93 8.68 13.71
N ALA A 157 -0.68 9.15 13.59
CA ALA A 157 0.29 8.56 12.67
C ALA A 157 0.52 7.07 12.95
N ARG A 158 0.58 6.67 14.24
CA ARG A 158 0.70 5.25 14.62
C ARG A 158 -0.52 4.44 14.18
N ILE A 159 -1.72 4.94 14.43
CA ILE A 159 -2.96 4.26 14.05
C ILE A 159 -3.03 4.11 12.53
N CYS A 160 -2.76 5.20 11.78
CA CYS A 160 -2.72 5.16 10.32
C CYS A 160 -1.65 4.19 9.79
N SER A 161 -0.43 4.20 10.36
CA SER A 161 0.64 3.29 9.93
C SER A 161 0.30 1.81 10.20
N VAL A 162 -0.33 1.50 11.35
CA VAL A 162 -0.80 0.14 11.63
C VAL A 162 -1.86 -0.29 10.64
N TRP A 163 -2.86 0.56 10.43
CA TRP A 163 -4.00 0.26 9.58
C TRP A 163 -3.61 0.15 8.10
N ILE A 164 -3.01 1.20 7.55
CA ILE A 164 -2.59 1.24 6.14
C ILE A 164 -1.52 0.17 5.86
N GLY A 165 -0.53 0.03 6.73
CA GLY A 165 0.52 -0.97 6.56
C GLY A 165 -0.01 -2.41 6.59
N THR A 166 -0.99 -2.69 7.45
CA THR A 166 -1.64 -4.00 7.50
C THR A 166 -2.43 -4.28 6.23
N ILE A 167 -3.23 -3.30 5.76
CA ILE A 167 -4.03 -3.48 4.52
C ILE A 167 -3.11 -3.60 3.31
N LEU A 168 -2.02 -2.82 3.21
CA LEU A 168 -1.04 -2.95 2.13
C LEU A 168 -0.44 -4.37 2.06
N CYS A 169 -0.05 -4.95 3.19
CA CYS A 169 0.48 -6.31 3.22
C CYS A 169 -0.59 -7.36 2.83
N LEU A 170 -1.81 -7.23 3.36
CA LEU A 170 -2.90 -8.18 3.07
C LEU A 170 -3.33 -8.10 1.61
N TYR A 171 -3.52 -6.88 1.11
CA TYR A 171 -3.95 -6.67 -0.27
C TYR A 171 -2.90 -7.17 -1.27
N SER A 172 -1.62 -6.85 -1.04
CA SER A 172 -0.52 -7.29 -1.89
C SER A 172 -0.44 -8.82 -1.99
N LEU A 173 -0.67 -9.54 -0.88
CA LEU A 173 -0.73 -11.00 -0.88
C LEU A 173 -1.98 -11.53 -1.60
N HIS A 174 -3.12 -10.90 -1.38
CA HIS A 174 -4.39 -11.29 -2.01
C HIS A 174 -4.31 -11.10 -3.53
N ASP A 175 -3.91 -9.91 -3.96
CA ASP A 175 -3.79 -9.49 -5.34
C ASP A 175 -2.81 -10.39 -6.10
N PHE A 176 -1.59 -10.55 -5.59
CA PHE A 176 -0.60 -11.46 -6.16
C PHE A 176 -1.10 -12.91 -6.27
N SER A 177 -1.79 -13.43 -5.23
CA SER A 177 -2.32 -14.80 -5.26
C SER A 177 -3.44 -14.96 -6.28
N THR A 178 -4.29 -13.96 -6.43
CA THR A 178 -5.40 -13.95 -7.40
C THR A 178 -4.86 -13.90 -8.82
N ASP A 179 -3.93 -13.01 -9.09
CA ASP A 179 -3.31 -12.86 -10.40
C ASP A 179 -2.49 -14.09 -10.80
N LEU A 180 -1.80 -14.71 -9.86
CA LEU A 180 -1.05 -15.94 -10.13
C LEU A 180 -1.96 -17.14 -10.41
N LEU A 181 -3.13 -17.22 -9.77
CA LEU A 181 -4.06 -18.34 -9.95
C LEU A 181 -4.91 -18.20 -11.21
N TYR A 182 -5.31 -16.99 -11.56
CA TYR A 182 -6.23 -16.75 -12.69
C TYR A 182 -5.52 -16.23 -13.93
N MET A 183 -4.29 -15.68 -13.79
CA MET A 183 -3.44 -15.15 -14.87
C MET A 183 -4.22 -14.43 -16.00
N PRO A 184 -5.07 -13.46 -15.71
CA PRO A 184 -5.65 -12.65 -16.76
C PRO A 184 -4.53 -11.92 -17.53
N GLU A 185 -4.60 -11.90 -18.85
CA GLU A 185 -3.55 -11.30 -19.71
C GLU A 185 -3.26 -9.82 -19.37
N GLU A 186 -4.23 -9.13 -18.76
CA GLU A 186 -4.16 -7.71 -18.41
C GLU A 186 -3.52 -7.45 -17.04
N THR A 187 -3.21 -8.48 -16.25
CA THR A 187 -2.56 -8.32 -14.94
C THR A 187 -1.04 -8.28 -15.07
N ASP A 188 -0.38 -7.74 -14.04
CA ASP A 188 1.09 -7.69 -13.98
C ASP A 188 1.72 -9.07 -14.15
N ALA A 189 1.14 -10.10 -13.52
CA ALA A 189 1.59 -11.48 -13.66
C ALA A 189 1.38 -12.01 -15.07
N GLY A 190 0.26 -11.68 -15.72
CA GLY A 190 -0.03 -12.02 -17.10
C GLY A 190 0.91 -11.33 -18.08
N ILE A 191 1.11 -10.02 -17.95
CA ILE A 191 2.07 -9.25 -18.76
C ILE A 191 3.48 -9.82 -18.62
N LEU A 192 3.89 -10.18 -17.41
CA LEU A 192 5.20 -10.78 -17.15
C LEU A 192 5.32 -12.15 -17.81
N ALA A 193 4.28 -12.99 -17.75
CA ALA A 193 4.25 -14.30 -18.37
C ALA A 193 4.30 -14.24 -19.90
N MET A 194 3.73 -13.19 -20.53
CA MET A 194 3.81 -12.98 -21.98
C MET A 194 5.17 -12.44 -22.43
N HIS A 195 5.93 -11.83 -21.53
CA HIS A 195 7.24 -11.24 -21.85
C HIS A 195 8.37 -12.27 -21.88
N TYR A 196 8.18 -13.43 -21.28
CA TYR A 196 9.14 -14.56 -21.21
C TYR A 196 8.56 -15.83 -21.83
#